data_53aa637ace362a39f31aeb1eabd1ccad
#
_entry.id   53aa637ace362a39f31aeb1eabd1ccad
#
_cell.length_a   1.000
_cell.length_b   1.000
_cell.length_c   1.000
_cell.angle_alpha   90.00
_cell.angle_beta   90.00
_cell.angle_gamma   90.00
#
_symmetry.space_group_name_H-M   'P 1'
#
loop_
_entity.id
_entity.type
_entity.pdbx_description
1 polymer ?
#
loop_
_entity_poly.entity_id
_entity_poly.type
_entity_poly.pdbx_seq_one_letter_code
_entity_poly.pdbx_strand_id
1 'polypeptide(L)'
;RLITSDKVNGIVGGDCSGVTTAALTNVAMPNGMVMISPSATSPALSTLEDNGLFFRTSPSDARQGNVMTNILLERGYKSIALTYVNVDYGQGLADAFTTAYEAAGGEITITVPHEDNKADYSAEVGALAAAGGEILVVAGYLDNGGRGMIQASLDSGAFDTFVLPDGMVGASLPEAIGSDLNGSFGQVPGVDPNKSFVAIAGDNFDATSPFAAESYDAAALMLLSMQSAGSVDPADYKNKVFDVANAPGEKIYPGELGKALDILS
;
A
#
# COMPACT_ATOMS: atom_id res chain seq x y z
N ARG A 1 -15.27 -3.84 20.28
CA ARG A 1 -14.64 -4.43 21.47
C ARG A 1 -13.40 -3.62 21.87
N LEU A 2 -12.38 -3.46 21.04
CA LEU A 2 -11.14 -2.75 21.38
C LEU A 2 -11.40 -1.36 22.00
N ILE A 3 -12.25 -0.56 21.39
CA ILE A 3 -12.57 0.79 21.86
C ILE A 3 -13.47 0.76 23.09
N THR A 4 -14.57 0.00 23.05
CA THR A 4 -15.64 0.08 24.07
C THR A 4 -15.32 -0.70 25.34
N SER A 5 -14.67 -1.86 25.21
CA SER A 5 -14.38 -2.77 26.33
C SER A 5 -12.92 -2.67 26.77
N ASP A 6 -11.99 -2.76 25.83
CA ASP A 6 -10.55 -2.83 26.11
C ASP A 6 -9.94 -1.43 26.28
N LYS A 7 -10.70 -0.35 25.93
CA LYS A 7 -10.35 1.05 26.12
C LYS A 7 -9.01 1.47 25.49
N VAL A 8 -8.76 0.99 24.26
CA VAL A 8 -7.58 1.45 23.50
C VAL A 8 -7.65 2.94 23.21
N ASN A 9 -6.49 3.59 23.12
CA ASN A 9 -6.36 5.03 22.92
C ASN A 9 -6.04 5.41 21.47
N GLY A 10 -5.77 4.44 20.61
CA GLY A 10 -5.50 4.63 19.19
C GLY A 10 -5.46 3.31 18.45
N ILE A 11 -5.45 3.36 17.13
CA ILE A 11 -5.40 2.19 16.24
C ILE A 11 -4.25 2.37 15.25
N VAL A 12 -3.27 1.47 15.27
CA VAL A 12 -2.29 1.32 14.18
C VAL A 12 -2.82 0.23 13.25
N GLY A 13 -3.10 0.58 12.01
CA GLY A 13 -3.77 -0.27 11.01
C GLY A 13 -4.91 0.51 10.32
N GLY A 14 -5.87 -0.08 9.48
CA GLY A 14 -5.74 -1.40 8.87
C GLY A 14 -4.65 -1.51 7.82
N ASP A 15 -4.51 -2.70 7.35
CA ASP A 15 -3.54 -3.03 6.31
C ASP A 15 -4.11 -2.67 4.91
N CYS A 16 -5.12 -3.39 4.44
CA CYS A 16 -5.75 -3.16 3.15
C CYS A 16 -6.64 -1.91 3.12
N SER A 17 -6.69 -1.19 1.99
CA SER A 17 -7.46 0.05 1.85
C SER A 17 -8.95 -0.11 2.15
N GLY A 18 -9.62 -1.13 1.62
CA GLY A 18 -11.05 -1.37 1.88
C GLY A 18 -11.34 -1.68 3.35
N VAL A 19 -10.48 -2.47 4.01
CA VAL A 19 -10.59 -2.74 5.46
C VAL A 19 -10.39 -1.45 6.25
N THR A 20 -9.43 -0.62 5.85
CA THR A 20 -9.16 0.68 6.45
C THR A 20 -10.36 1.61 6.33
N THR A 21 -10.92 1.75 5.11
CA THR A 21 -12.12 2.56 4.86
C THR A 21 -13.28 2.09 5.76
N ALA A 22 -13.55 0.78 5.79
CA ALA A 22 -14.63 0.22 6.59
C ALA A 22 -14.42 0.40 8.10
N ALA A 23 -13.20 0.17 8.61
CA ALA A 23 -12.88 0.35 10.02
C ALA A 23 -12.94 1.83 10.42
N LEU A 24 -12.44 2.72 9.57
CA LEU A 24 -12.46 4.17 9.80
C LEU A 24 -13.90 4.69 9.87
N THR A 25 -14.71 4.43 8.85
CA THR A 25 -16.06 4.99 8.73
C THR A 25 -17.05 4.41 9.72
N ASN A 26 -16.99 3.09 9.95
CA ASN A 26 -17.99 2.40 10.79
C ASN A 26 -17.59 2.26 12.26
N VAL A 27 -16.29 2.42 12.57
CA VAL A 27 -15.80 2.17 13.93
C VAL A 27 -15.01 3.37 14.49
N ALA A 28 -13.92 3.80 13.82
CA ALA A 28 -13.04 4.81 14.38
C ALA A 28 -13.72 6.19 14.46
N MET A 29 -14.26 6.69 13.36
CA MET A 29 -14.94 7.99 13.31
C MET A 29 -16.12 8.10 14.27
N PRO A 30 -17.07 7.16 14.36
CA PRO A 30 -18.18 7.24 15.30
C PRO A 30 -17.75 7.25 16.78
N ASN A 31 -16.56 6.77 17.08
CA ASN A 31 -16.00 6.74 18.43
C ASN A 31 -14.91 7.80 18.67
N GLY A 32 -14.66 8.71 17.71
CA GLY A 32 -13.63 9.73 17.80
C GLY A 32 -12.21 9.18 17.91
N MET A 33 -11.95 7.97 17.38
CA MET A 33 -10.69 7.24 17.54
C MET A 33 -9.71 7.57 16.41
N VAL A 34 -8.47 7.94 16.75
CA VAL A 34 -7.40 8.12 15.76
C VAL A 34 -6.93 6.78 15.22
N MET A 35 -6.75 6.73 13.91
CA MET A 35 -6.27 5.58 13.18
C MET A 35 -5.09 5.98 12.28
N ILE A 36 -3.97 5.29 12.39
CA ILE A 36 -2.79 5.49 11.54
C ILE A 36 -2.50 4.19 10.78
N SER A 37 -2.70 4.21 9.46
CA SER A 37 -2.42 3.05 8.62
C SER A 37 -0.99 3.08 8.07
N PRO A 38 -0.24 1.96 8.13
CA PRO A 38 1.07 1.86 7.51
C PRO A 38 1.01 1.61 5.99
N SER A 39 -0.09 1.06 5.46
CA SER A 39 -0.10 0.38 4.15
C SER A 39 -1.37 0.58 3.32
N ALA A 40 -2.37 1.29 3.83
CA ALA A 40 -3.58 1.60 3.06
C ALA A 40 -3.31 2.74 2.08
N THR A 41 -3.11 2.42 0.82
CA THR A 41 -2.59 3.33 -0.22
C THR A 41 -3.66 3.98 -1.11
N SER A 42 -4.91 3.50 -1.11
CA SER A 42 -5.97 4.03 -1.98
C SER A 42 -6.06 5.56 -1.97
N PRO A 43 -6.13 6.23 -3.13
CA PRO A 43 -6.30 7.68 -3.22
C PRO A 43 -7.56 8.21 -2.54
N ALA A 44 -8.62 7.40 -2.48
CA ALA A 44 -9.89 7.77 -1.85
C ALA A 44 -9.72 8.13 -0.36
N LEU A 45 -8.77 7.50 0.34
CA LEU A 45 -8.46 7.80 1.74
C LEU A 45 -7.88 9.21 1.94
N SER A 46 -7.34 9.86 0.90
CA SER A 46 -6.83 11.23 0.99
C SER A 46 -7.93 12.29 0.93
N THR A 47 -9.11 11.94 0.46
CA THR A 47 -10.24 12.85 0.25
C THR A 47 -11.45 12.51 1.12
N LEU A 48 -11.34 11.46 1.90
CA LEU A 48 -12.39 11.06 2.84
C LEU A 48 -12.54 12.12 3.94
N GLU A 49 -13.77 12.53 4.22
CA GLU A 49 -14.09 13.41 5.35
C GLU A 49 -13.96 12.64 6.67
N ASP A 50 -12.78 12.62 7.24
CA ASP A 50 -12.39 11.77 8.39
C ASP A 50 -12.37 12.48 9.74
N ASN A 51 -12.76 13.76 9.80
CA ASN A 51 -12.71 14.59 11.01
C ASN A 51 -11.29 14.75 11.61
N GLY A 52 -10.25 14.58 10.81
CA GLY A 52 -8.85 14.59 11.24
C GLY A 52 -8.48 13.39 12.12
N LEU A 53 -9.12 12.25 11.91
CA LEU A 53 -8.91 11.03 12.69
C LEU A 53 -8.10 9.98 11.92
N PHE A 54 -7.89 10.17 10.61
CA PHE A 54 -7.12 9.23 9.81
C PHE A 54 -5.79 9.82 9.34
N PHE A 55 -4.75 9.02 9.48
CA PHE A 55 -3.40 9.31 8.99
C PHE A 55 -2.81 8.04 8.36
N ARG A 56 -1.78 8.21 7.53
CA ARG A 56 -1.02 7.07 7.00
C ARG A 56 0.44 7.44 6.80
N THR A 57 1.31 6.46 6.97
CA THR A 57 2.75 6.57 6.72
C THR A 57 3.13 6.10 5.32
N SER A 58 2.27 5.34 4.65
CA SER A 58 2.43 5.01 3.24
C SER A 58 2.04 6.17 2.32
N PRO A 59 2.67 6.31 1.14
CA PRO A 59 2.22 7.24 0.11
C PRO A 59 0.90 6.78 -0.52
N SER A 60 0.22 7.71 -1.22
CA SER A 60 -0.97 7.40 -2.01
C SER A 60 -0.62 6.72 -3.33
N ASP A 61 -1.51 5.84 -3.82
CA ASP A 61 -1.43 5.23 -5.15
C ASP A 61 -1.51 6.24 -6.30
N ALA A 62 -1.98 7.45 -6.05
CA ALA A 62 -1.84 8.56 -6.99
C ALA A 62 -0.36 8.84 -7.33
N ARG A 63 0.56 8.66 -6.37
CA ARG A 63 2.00 8.72 -6.60
C ARG A 63 2.51 7.44 -7.27
N GLN A 64 2.04 6.28 -6.82
CA GLN A 64 2.46 4.99 -7.37
C GLN A 64 2.12 4.90 -8.87
N GLY A 65 0.93 5.31 -9.29
CA GLY A 65 0.53 5.35 -10.69
C GLY A 65 1.48 6.19 -11.55
N ASN A 66 1.91 7.37 -11.06
CA ASN A 66 2.89 8.19 -11.77
C ASN A 66 4.27 7.52 -11.86
N VAL A 67 4.73 6.86 -10.79
CA VAL A 67 6.02 6.16 -10.78
C VAL A 67 6.01 4.98 -11.74
N MET A 68 4.93 4.16 -11.72
CA MET A 68 4.73 3.05 -12.66
C MET A 68 4.76 3.54 -14.11
N THR A 69 4.06 4.64 -14.39
CA THR A 69 4.04 5.28 -15.72
C THR A 69 5.45 5.61 -16.19
N ASN A 70 6.24 6.27 -15.36
CA ASN A 70 7.61 6.64 -15.72
C ASN A 70 8.48 5.41 -16.00
N ILE A 71 8.42 4.39 -15.13
CA ILE A 71 9.19 3.15 -15.29
C ILE A 71 8.83 2.43 -16.59
N LEU A 72 7.55 2.33 -16.91
CA LEU A 72 7.08 1.66 -18.13
C LEU A 72 7.53 2.39 -19.39
N LEU A 73 7.36 3.71 -19.43
CA LEU A 73 7.78 4.52 -20.58
C LEU A 73 9.30 4.55 -20.76
N GLU A 74 10.07 4.63 -19.67
CA GLU A 74 11.55 4.54 -19.70
C GLU A 74 12.03 3.17 -20.20
N ARG A 75 11.30 2.10 -19.91
CA ARG A 75 11.56 0.75 -20.44
C ARG A 75 11.07 0.55 -21.87
N GLY A 76 10.36 1.53 -22.43
CA GLY A 76 9.91 1.53 -23.83
C GLY A 76 8.53 0.91 -24.07
N TYR A 77 7.82 0.47 -23.05
CA TYR A 77 6.45 -0.01 -23.15
C TYR A 77 5.50 1.12 -23.53
N LYS A 78 4.64 0.89 -24.53
CA LYS A 78 3.70 1.90 -25.05
C LYS A 78 2.27 1.44 -25.02
N SER A 79 2.04 0.13 -25.03
CA SER A 79 0.72 -0.50 -25.06
C SER A 79 0.68 -1.61 -24.01
N ILE A 80 -0.19 -1.48 -23.04
CA ILE A 80 -0.26 -2.40 -21.90
C ILE A 80 -1.68 -2.91 -21.67
N ALA A 81 -1.81 -4.12 -21.14
CA ALA A 81 -3.05 -4.61 -20.56
C ALA A 81 -3.01 -4.42 -19.03
N LEU A 82 -4.15 -4.13 -18.43
CA LEU A 82 -4.30 -3.89 -16.98
C LEU A 82 -5.35 -4.81 -16.40
N THR A 83 -5.03 -5.50 -15.33
CA THR A 83 -6.02 -6.14 -14.45
C THR A 83 -5.90 -5.61 -13.04
N TYR A 84 -7.02 -5.52 -12.34
CA TYR A 84 -7.04 -5.05 -10.96
C TYR A 84 -8.01 -5.85 -10.09
N VAL A 85 -7.65 -6.06 -8.83
CA VAL A 85 -8.56 -6.66 -7.85
C VAL A 85 -9.73 -5.72 -7.58
N ASN A 86 -10.96 -6.24 -7.63
CA ASN A 86 -12.20 -5.46 -7.54
C ASN A 86 -12.53 -5.03 -6.09
N VAL A 87 -11.61 -4.28 -5.49
CA VAL A 87 -11.75 -3.65 -4.16
C VAL A 87 -11.12 -2.25 -4.18
N ASP A 88 -11.34 -1.44 -3.12
CA ASP A 88 -10.88 -0.03 -3.02
C ASP A 88 -9.42 0.19 -3.45
N TYR A 89 -8.51 -0.72 -3.08
CA TYR A 89 -7.10 -0.65 -3.45
C TYR A 89 -6.90 -0.80 -4.96
N GLY A 90 -7.33 -1.94 -5.51
CA GLY A 90 -7.07 -2.25 -6.92
C GLY A 90 -7.72 -1.25 -7.87
N GLN A 91 -8.96 -0.85 -7.59
CA GLN A 91 -9.66 0.15 -8.38
C GLN A 91 -8.97 1.53 -8.28
N GLY A 92 -8.61 1.97 -7.09
CA GLY A 92 -7.96 3.27 -6.89
C GLY A 92 -6.59 3.36 -7.57
N LEU A 93 -5.78 2.29 -7.50
CA LEU A 93 -4.51 2.21 -8.20
C LEU A 93 -4.69 2.15 -9.73
N ALA A 94 -5.63 1.33 -10.21
CA ALA A 94 -5.92 1.21 -11.63
C ALA A 94 -6.35 2.56 -12.25
N ASP A 95 -7.24 3.29 -11.59
CA ASP A 95 -7.71 4.61 -12.02
C ASP A 95 -6.57 5.65 -12.04
N ALA A 96 -5.75 5.68 -10.97
CA ALA A 96 -4.62 6.61 -10.86
C ALA A 96 -3.54 6.30 -11.93
N PHE A 97 -3.24 5.02 -12.14
CA PHE A 97 -2.26 4.59 -13.14
C PHE A 97 -2.78 4.86 -14.56
N THR A 98 -4.03 4.49 -14.87
CA THR A 98 -4.65 4.77 -16.17
C THR A 98 -4.56 6.25 -16.51
N THR A 99 -4.99 7.10 -15.59
CA THR A 99 -4.94 8.56 -15.77
C THR A 99 -3.53 9.06 -16.07
N ALA A 100 -2.53 8.58 -15.32
CA ALA A 100 -1.14 9.00 -15.50
C ALA A 100 -0.55 8.46 -16.80
N TYR A 101 -0.80 7.19 -17.13
CA TYR A 101 -0.21 6.53 -18.29
C TYR A 101 -0.73 7.10 -19.60
N GLU A 102 -2.04 7.29 -19.72
CA GLU A 102 -2.67 7.90 -20.90
C GLU A 102 -2.27 9.36 -21.08
N ALA A 103 -2.21 10.13 -19.97
CA ALA A 103 -1.75 11.52 -20.02
C ALA A 103 -0.29 11.65 -20.50
N ALA A 104 0.53 10.63 -20.27
CA ALA A 104 1.91 10.56 -20.73
C ALA A 104 2.07 9.96 -22.15
N GLY A 105 0.97 9.62 -22.81
CA GLY A 105 0.94 9.11 -24.18
C GLY A 105 1.07 7.58 -24.31
N GLY A 106 0.92 6.85 -23.21
CA GLY A 106 0.78 5.41 -23.21
C GLY A 106 -0.63 4.97 -23.59
N GLU A 107 -0.80 3.73 -24.02
CA GLU A 107 -2.07 3.11 -24.38
C GLU A 107 -2.40 1.97 -23.40
N ILE A 108 -3.60 1.97 -22.82
CA ILE A 108 -4.15 0.83 -22.11
C ILE A 108 -5.13 0.11 -23.04
N THR A 109 -4.76 -1.07 -23.51
CA THR A 109 -5.55 -1.84 -24.48
C THR A 109 -6.88 -2.31 -23.89
N ILE A 110 -6.86 -2.69 -22.63
CA ILE A 110 -8.01 -3.12 -21.85
C ILE A 110 -7.73 -3.00 -20.35
N THR A 111 -8.79 -2.75 -19.58
CA THR A 111 -8.79 -2.86 -18.12
C THR A 111 -9.84 -3.88 -17.69
N VAL A 112 -9.43 -4.95 -16.99
CA VAL A 112 -10.30 -6.04 -16.55
C VAL A 112 -10.24 -6.19 -15.03
N PRO A 113 -11.36 -6.05 -14.30
CA PRO A 113 -11.39 -6.39 -12.89
C PRO A 113 -11.32 -7.90 -12.68
N HIS A 114 -10.68 -8.32 -11.59
CA HIS A 114 -10.73 -9.71 -11.11
C HIS A 114 -11.15 -9.76 -9.65
N GLU A 115 -11.86 -10.83 -9.29
CA GLU A 115 -12.31 -11.04 -7.92
C GLU A 115 -11.24 -11.76 -7.10
N ASP A 116 -11.21 -11.49 -5.79
CA ASP A 116 -10.36 -12.20 -4.83
C ASP A 116 -10.71 -13.69 -4.75
N ASN A 117 -9.68 -14.54 -4.59
CA ASN A 117 -9.84 -15.97 -4.30
C ASN A 117 -10.75 -16.73 -5.26
N LYS A 118 -10.85 -16.30 -6.51
CA LYS A 118 -11.56 -17.03 -7.56
C LYS A 118 -10.79 -18.30 -7.94
N ALA A 119 -11.50 -19.39 -8.18
CA ALA A 119 -10.91 -20.68 -8.52
C ALA A 119 -10.31 -20.72 -9.96
N ASP A 120 -10.81 -19.89 -10.86
CA ASP A 120 -10.45 -19.87 -12.28
C ASP A 120 -10.52 -18.44 -12.82
N TYR A 121 -9.44 -17.98 -13.46
CA TYR A 121 -9.30 -16.67 -14.08
C TYR A 121 -9.24 -16.71 -15.61
N SER A 122 -9.60 -17.83 -16.24
CA SER A 122 -9.53 -18.04 -17.69
C SER A 122 -10.34 -17.01 -18.47
N ALA A 123 -11.46 -16.55 -17.94
CA ALA A 123 -12.32 -15.57 -18.61
C ALA A 123 -11.66 -14.19 -18.65
N GLU A 124 -11.10 -13.73 -17.54
CA GLU A 124 -10.39 -12.47 -17.43
C GLU A 124 -9.14 -12.49 -18.31
N VAL A 125 -8.34 -13.56 -18.22
CA VAL A 125 -7.13 -13.74 -19.03
C VAL A 125 -7.47 -13.84 -20.52
N GLY A 126 -8.56 -14.52 -20.89
CA GLY A 126 -9.03 -14.58 -22.27
C GLY A 126 -9.40 -13.21 -22.84
N ALA A 127 -10.03 -12.35 -22.04
CA ALA A 127 -10.35 -10.98 -22.44
C ALA A 127 -9.08 -10.12 -22.60
N LEU A 128 -8.13 -10.23 -21.66
CA LEU A 128 -6.84 -9.56 -21.72
C LEU A 128 -6.02 -9.98 -22.94
N ALA A 129 -5.95 -11.30 -23.23
CA ALA A 129 -5.27 -11.85 -24.38
C ALA A 129 -5.88 -11.37 -25.72
N ALA A 130 -7.20 -11.30 -25.81
CA ALA A 130 -7.90 -10.85 -27.01
C ALA A 130 -7.64 -9.37 -27.33
N ALA A 131 -7.46 -8.53 -26.31
CA ALA A 131 -7.11 -7.13 -26.47
C ALA A 131 -5.61 -6.92 -26.75
N GLY A 132 -4.77 -7.81 -26.26
CA GLY A 132 -3.32 -7.75 -26.39
C GLY A 132 -2.68 -6.70 -25.49
N GLY A 133 -1.40 -6.44 -25.76
CA GLY A 133 -0.56 -5.52 -24.99
C GLY A 133 0.86 -6.09 -24.89
N GLU A 134 1.84 -5.23 -24.69
CA GLU A 134 3.26 -5.63 -24.60
C GLU A 134 3.60 -6.26 -23.25
N ILE A 135 2.80 -5.96 -22.21
CA ILE A 135 3.01 -6.40 -20.84
C ILE A 135 1.67 -6.33 -20.08
N LEU A 136 1.51 -7.16 -19.06
CA LEU A 136 0.34 -7.14 -18.16
C LEU A 136 0.68 -6.48 -16.81
N VAL A 137 -0.05 -5.42 -16.46
CA VAL A 137 -0.04 -4.85 -15.12
C VAL A 137 -1.06 -5.60 -14.26
N VAL A 138 -0.65 -6.12 -13.10
CA VAL A 138 -1.50 -6.86 -12.17
C VAL A 138 -1.64 -6.07 -10.87
N ALA A 139 -2.60 -5.15 -10.81
CA ALA A 139 -2.89 -4.34 -9.64
C ALA A 139 -3.77 -5.12 -8.65
N GLY A 140 -3.17 -5.99 -7.85
CA GLY A 140 -3.88 -6.92 -6.97
C GLY A 140 -3.15 -7.23 -5.68
N TYR A 141 -3.69 -8.18 -4.95
CA TYR A 141 -3.04 -8.79 -3.80
C TYR A 141 -2.49 -10.17 -4.17
N LEU A 142 -1.22 -10.39 -3.81
CA LEU A 142 -0.47 -11.59 -4.18
C LEU A 142 -1.21 -12.89 -3.87
N ASP A 143 -1.64 -13.07 -2.62
CA ASP A 143 -2.25 -14.31 -2.14
C ASP A 143 -3.78 -14.36 -2.30
N ASN A 144 -4.40 -13.25 -2.76
CA ASN A 144 -5.86 -13.12 -2.89
C ASN A 144 -6.33 -13.04 -4.36
N GLY A 145 -5.63 -13.67 -5.28
CA GLY A 145 -6.04 -13.70 -6.71
C GLY A 145 -4.95 -13.29 -7.67
N GLY A 146 -4.07 -12.35 -7.29
CA GLY A 146 -3.01 -11.84 -8.17
C GLY A 146 -2.10 -12.95 -8.72
N ARG A 147 -1.65 -13.88 -7.87
CA ARG A 147 -0.86 -15.05 -8.30
C ARG A 147 -1.65 -15.93 -9.26
N GLY A 148 -2.96 -16.10 -9.03
CA GLY A 148 -3.83 -16.87 -9.93
C GLY A 148 -3.95 -16.23 -11.31
N MET A 149 -4.03 -14.90 -11.40
CA MET A 149 -4.02 -14.16 -12.67
C MET A 149 -2.71 -14.36 -13.44
N ILE A 150 -1.57 -14.30 -12.75
CA ILE A 150 -0.26 -14.55 -13.36
C ILE A 150 -0.16 -15.98 -13.86
N GLN A 151 -0.51 -16.97 -13.01
CA GLN A 151 -0.46 -18.39 -13.39
C GLN A 151 -1.35 -18.68 -14.61
N ALA A 152 -2.59 -18.20 -14.61
CA ALA A 152 -3.51 -18.39 -15.74
C ALA A 152 -2.99 -17.72 -17.03
N SER A 153 -2.33 -16.57 -16.92
CA SER A 153 -1.69 -15.89 -18.07
C SER A 153 -0.54 -16.70 -18.63
N LEU A 154 0.32 -17.26 -17.79
CA LEU A 154 1.43 -18.14 -18.18
C LEU A 154 0.92 -19.43 -18.80
N ASP A 155 -0.03 -20.11 -18.18
CA ASP A 155 -0.60 -21.39 -18.63
C ASP A 155 -1.26 -21.27 -20.02
N SER A 156 -1.89 -20.13 -20.30
CA SER A 156 -2.52 -19.84 -21.59
C SER A 156 -1.58 -19.26 -22.65
N GLY A 157 -0.38 -18.80 -22.23
CA GLY A 157 0.55 -18.06 -23.10
C GLY A 157 0.05 -16.65 -23.47
N ALA A 158 -0.88 -16.08 -22.68
CA ALA A 158 -1.44 -14.76 -22.94
C ALA A 158 -0.41 -13.65 -22.70
N PHE A 159 0.28 -13.72 -21.56
CA PHE A 159 1.36 -12.81 -21.19
C PHE A 159 2.45 -13.61 -20.45
N ASP A 160 3.70 -13.22 -20.64
CA ASP A 160 4.89 -13.79 -20.01
C ASP A 160 5.69 -12.78 -19.16
N THR A 161 5.29 -11.53 -19.19
CA THR A 161 5.95 -10.45 -18.49
C THR A 161 4.93 -9.59 -17.74
N PHE A 162 5.22 -9.29 -16.48
CA PHE A 162 4.27 -8.67 -15.57
C PHE A 162 4.85 -7.44 -14.86
N VAL A 163 4.00 -6.46 -14.59
CA VAL A 163 4.28 -5.34 -13.69
C VAL A 163 3.53 -5.58 -12.40
N LEU A 164 4.26 -5.54 -11.30
CA LEU A 164 3.81 -5.96 -9.97
C LEU A 164 3.84 -4.75 -9.01
N PRO A 165 2.71 -4.06 -8.78
CA PRO A 165 2.60 -3.06 -7.74
C PRO A 165 2.84 -3.65 -6.34
N ASP A 166 2.87 -2.79 -5.32
CA ASP A 166 3.18 -3.13 -3.93
C ASP A 166 2.42 -4.34 -3.37
N GLY A 167 1.12 -4.44 -3.62
CA GLY A 167 0.30 -5.57 -3.19
C GLY A 167 0.65 -6.92 -3.84
N MET A 168 1.47 -6.89 -4.89
CA MET A 168 1.94 -8.09 -5.61
C MET A 168 3.39 -8.48 -5.28
N VAL A 169 4.10 -7.67 -4.48
CA VAL A 169 5.50 -7.93 -4.14
C VAL A 169 5.60 -8.75 -2.86
N GLY A 170 6.21 -9.94 -2.97
CA GLY A 170 6.43 -10.83 -1.84
C GLY A 170 7.19 -12.08 -2.27
N ALA A 171 7.89 -12.72 -1.32
CA ALA A 171 8.71 -13.91 -1.58
C ALA A 171 7.92 -15.11 -2.11
N SER A 172 6.66 -15.25 -1.71
CA SER A 172 5.80 -16.37 -2.12
C SER A 172 5.52 -16.42 -3.63
N LEU A 173 5.63 -15.28 -4.35
CA LEU A 173 5.43 -15.28 -5.80
C LEU A 173 6.58 -15.96 -6.57
N PRO A 174 7.85 -15.55 -6.41
CA PRO A 174 8.95 -16.24 -7.07
C PRO A 174 9.15 -17.67 -6.57
N GLU A 175 8.76 -17.98 -5.33
CA GLU A 175 8.77 -19.37 -4.82
C GLU A 175 7.76 -20.26 -5.56
N ALA A 176 6.59 -19.71 -5.90
CA ALA A 176 5.53 -20.46 -6.57
C ALA A 176 5.69 -20.54 -8.09
N ILE A 177 6.11 -19.47 -8.74
CA ILE A 177 6.16 -19.33 -10.21
C ILE A 177 7.57 -19.63 -10.76
N GLY A 178 8.62 -19.29 -10.00
CA GLY A 178 10.01 -19.57 -10.40
C GLY A 178 10.48 -18.71 -11.57
N SER A 179 11.19 -19.39 -12.52
CA SER A 179 11.83 -18.72 -13.65
C SER A 179 10.88 -18.07 -14.65
N ASP A 180 9.61 -18.44 -14.63
CA ASP A 180 8.61 -17.89 -15.57
C ASP A 180 8.24 -16.43 -15.24
N LEU A 181 8.73 -15.92 -14.10
CA LEU A 181 8.68 -14.49 -13.77
C LEU A 181 9.86 -13.67 -14.34
N ASN A 182 10.82 -14.32 -15.03
CA ASN A 182 11.99 -13.60 -15.55
C ASN A 182 11.55 -12.49 -16.52
N GLY A 183 12.08 -11.27 -16.28
CA GLY A 183 11.68 -10.08 -17.04
C GLY A 183 10.58 -9.26 -16.36
N SER A 184 9.79 -9.87 -15.49
CA SER A 184 8.81 -9.15 -14.67
C SER A 184 9.49 -8.26 -13.63
N PHE A 185 8.82 -7.20 -13.23
CA PHE A 185 9.35 -6.27 -12.25
C PHE A 185 8.23 -5.67 -11.40
N GLY A 186 8.59 -5.27 -10.20
CA GLY A 186 7.68 -4.68 -9.24
C GLY A 186 8.25 -3.44 -8.58
N GLN A 187 7.43 -2.80 -7.80
CA GLN A 187 7.80 -1.66 -6.98
C GLN A 187 7.03 -1.68 -5.67
N VAL A 188 7.66 -1.21 -4.64
CA VAL A 188 7.05 -0.96 -3.33
C VAL A 188 7.26 0.50 -2.97
N PRO A 189 6.34 1.12 -2.20
CA PRO A 189 6.58 2.44 -1.65
C PRO A 189 7.66 2.39 -0.56
N GLY A 190 8.17 3.55 -0.18
CA GLY A 190 9.15 3.68 0.88
C GLY A 190 10.58 3.86 0.36
N VAL A 191 11.50 3.63 1.25
CA VAL A 191 12.95 3.68 1.00
C VAL A 191 13.58 2.41 1.55
N ASP A 192 14.78 2.08 1.07
CA ASP A 192 15.55 0.98 1.66
C ASP A 192 15.67 1.19 3.18
N PRO A 193 15.42 0.16 4.00
CA PRO A 193 15.50 0.27 5.44
C PRO A 193 16.91 0.70 5.86
N ASN A 194 16.98 1.72 6.71
CA ASN A 194 18.26 2.14 7.22
C ASN A 194 18.86 1.10 8.18
N LYS A 195 20.19 1.22 8.43
CA LYS A 195 20.90 0.26 9.27
C LYS A 195 20.36 0.17 10.70
N SER A 196 19.84 1.28 11.24
CA SER A 196 19.26 1.30 12.58
C SER A 196 17.96 0.50 12.63
N PHE A 197 17.12 0.60 11.61
CA PHE A 197 15.89 -0.18 11.53
C PHE A 197 16.17 -1.68 11.36
N VAL A 198 17.12 -2.05 10.48
CA VAL A 198 17.58 -3.43 10.32
C VAL A 198 18.11 -3.99 11.65
N ALA A 199 18.87 -3.20 12.41
CA ALA A 199 19.39 -3.62 13.72
C ALA A 199 18.29 -3.85 14.76
N ILE A 200 17.19 -3.05 14.71
CA ILE A 200 16.03 -3.24 15.60
C ILE A 200 15.24 -4.49 15.21
N ALA A 201 15.03 -4.71 13.92
CA ALA A 201 14.33 -5.88 13.41
C ALA A 201 15.04 -7.17 13.86
N GLY A 202 16.38 -7.22 13.75
CA GLY A 202 17.18 -8.38 14.09
C GLY A 202 16.63 -9.63 13.39
N ASP A 203 16.45 -10.70 14.14
CA ASP A 203 15.87 -11.96 13.64
C ASP A 203 14.35 -12.05 13.89
N ASN A 204 13.70 -10.97 14.38
CA ASN A 204 12.29 -11.03 14.72
C ASN A 204 11.37 -10.89 13.51
N PHE A 205 11.78 -10.12 12.51
CA PHE A 205 11.06 -9.95 11.25
C PHE A 205 12.00 -9.43 10.15
N ASP A 206 11.59 -9.62 8.90
CA ASP A 206 12.32 -9.08 7.75
C ASP A 206 12.08 -7.57 7.60
N ALA A 207 13.13 -6.80 7.88
CA ALA A 207 13.08 -5.33 7.76
C ALA A 207 12.87 -4.83 6.33
N THR A 208 13.07 -5.69 5.31
CA THR A 208 12.87 -5.35 3.90
C THR A 208 11.46 -5.66 3.40
N SER A 209 10.63 -6.29 4.25
CA SER A 209 9.23 -6.56 3.89
C SER A 209 8.48 -5.26 3.58
N PRO A 210 7.59 -5.25 2.58
CA PRO A 210 6.77 -4.10 2.28
C PRO A 210 6.08 -3.55 3.53
N PHE A 211 6.14 -2.23 3.72
CA PHE A 211 5.54 -1.49 4.83
C PHE A 211 6.04 -1.82 6.25
N ALA A 212 7.15 -2.54 6.40
CA ALA A 212 7.74 -2.81 7.71
C ALA A 212 8.20 -1.52 8.42
N ALA A 213 8.92 -0.64 7.70
CA ALA A 213 9.36 0.64 8.23
C ALA A 213 8.17 1.59 8.51
N GLU A 214 7.21 1.64 7.60
CA GLU A 214 5.99 2.42 7.74
C GLU A 214 5.15 1.98 8.96
N SER A 215 5.16 0.69 9.28
CA SER A 215 4.49 0.16 10.48
C SER A 215 5.15 0.65 11.77
N TYR A 216 6.48 0.67 11.81
CA TYR A 216 7.23 1.25 12.90
C TYR A 216 6.93 2.75 13.05
N ASP A 217 6.96 3.49 11.95
CA ASP A 217 6.69 4.92 11.92
C ASP A 217 5.25 5.24 12.35
N ALA A 218 4.26 4.46 11.94
CA ALA A 218 2.87 4.64 12.35
C ALA A 218 2.69 4.52 13.87
N ALA A 219 3.36 3.52 14.48
CA ALA A 219 3.34 3.35 15.93
C ALA A 219 4.11 4.47 16.65
N ALA A 220 5.29 4.85 16.12
CA ALA A 220 6.08 5.94 16.68
C ALA A 220 5.33 7.28 16.64
N LEU A 221 4.70 7.62 15.51
CA LEU A 221 3.91 8.84 15.36
C LEU A 221 2.76 8.90 16.36
N MET A 222 2.05 7.80 16.57
CA MET A 222 0.97 7.75 17.55
C MET A 222 1.48 8.04 18.97
N LEU A 223 2.56 7.37 19.40
CA LEU A 223 3.14 7.55 20.72
C LEU A 223 3.71 8.96 20.92
N LEU A 224 4.41 9.49 19.93
CA LEU A 224 4.99 10.84 19.98
C LEU A 224 3.90 11.92 19.97
N SER A 225 2.80 11.70 19.27
CA SER A 225 1.65 12.61 19.27
C SER A 225 0.98 12.66 20.65
N MET A 226 0.80 11.52 21.30
CA MET A 226 0.30 11.43 22.67
C MET A 226 1.24 12.13 23.66
N GLN A 227 2.55 11.93 23.55
CA GLN A 227 3.55 12.60 24.38
C GLN A 227 3.52 14.12 24.17
N SER A 228 3.51 14.57 22.92
CA SER A 228 3.45 16.00 22.57
C SER A 228 2.17 16.69 23.06
N ALA A 229 1.07 15.95 23.14
CA ALA A 229 -0.20 16.45 23.66
C ALA A 229 -0.29 16.39 25.21
N GLY A 230 0.60 15.62 25.85
CA GLY A 230 0.47 15.30 27.29
C GLY A 230 -0.82 14.53 27.60
N SER A 231 -1.41 13.87 26.62
CA SER A 231 -2.70 13.20 26.72
C SER A 231 -2.77 11.99 25.79
N VAL A 232 -3.46 10.96 26.23
CA VAL A 232 -3.80 9.78 25.40
C VAL A 232 -5.21 9.86 24.82
N ASP A 233 -5.92 10.96 25.04
CA ASP A 233 -7.24 11.19 24.44
C ASP A 233 -7.07 11.53 22.95
N PRO A 234 -7.72 10.80 22.02
CA PRO A 234 -7.66 11.09 20.59
C PRO A 234 -8.04 12.52 20.22
N ALA A 235 -8.96 13.14 20.96
CA ALA A 235 -9.38 14.52 20.72
C ALA A 235 -8.23 15.52 20.91
N ASP A 236 -7.31 15.22 21.82
CA ASP A 236 -6.16 16.07 22.13
C ASP A 236 -4.99 15.83 21.20
N TYR A 237 -4.61 14.55 21.00
CA TYR A 237 -3.36 14.23 20.29
C TYR A 237 -3.49 14.19 18.75
N LYS A 238 -4.69 14.05 18.18
CA LYS A 238 -4.84 14.01 16.72
C LYS A 238 -4.22 15.20 16.00
N ASN A 239 -4.30 16.39 16.60
CA ASN A 239 -3.73 17.61 16.03
C ASN A 239 -2.21 17.69 16.15
N LYS A 240 -1.58 16.75 16.87
CA LYS A 240 -0.13 16.67 17.05
C LYS A 240 0.55 15.73 16.05
N VAL A 241 -0.21 14.91 15.32
CA VAL A 241 0.37 13.94 14.40
C VAL A 241 1.22 14.61 13.31
N PHE A 242 0.72 15.66 12.69
CA PHE A 242 1.49 16.43 11.70
C PHE A 242 2.62 17.24 12.34
N ASP A 243 2.45 17.73 13.55
CA ASP A 243 3.47 18.52 14.25
C ASP A 243 4.73 17.66 14.53
N VAL A 244 4.55 16.41 14.96
CA VAL A 244 5.68 15.50 15.25
C VAL A 244 6.25 14.83 13.99
N ALA A 245 5.47 14.76 12.90
CA ALA A 245 5.90 14.16 11.64
C ALA A 245 6.74 15.10 10.75
N ASN A 246 6.64 16.42 10.95
CA ASN A 246 7.19 17.41 10.03
C ASN A 246 8.12 18.42 10.72
N ALA A 247 8.98 19.05 9.89
CA ALA A 247 9.81 20.16 10.32
C ALA A 247 8.94 21.41 10.71
N PRO A 248 9.42 22.28 11.62
CA PRO A 248 10.77 22.25 12.23
C PRO A 248 10.88 21.29 13.41
N GLY A 249 12.08 20.73 13.61
CA GLY A 249 12.35 19.86 14.75
C GLY A 249 13.64 19.06 14.58
N GLU A 250 14.00 18.33 15.64
CA GLU A 250 15.10 17.40 15.59
C GLU A 250 14.70 16.11 14.85
N LYS A 251 15.53 15.66 13.91
CA LYS A 251 15.27 14.39 13.21
C LYS A 251 15.52 13.22 14.14
N ILE A 252 14.55 12.33 14.21
CA ILE A 252 14.60 11.10 14.99
C ILE A 252 14.67 9.90 14.05
N TYR A 253 15.55 8.97 14.36
CA TYR A 253 15.76 7.76 13.61
C TYR A 253 15.26 6.52 14.38
N PRO A 254 15.02 5.39 13.70
CA PRO A 254 14.69 4.15 14.36
C PRO A 254 15.67 3.81 15.49
N GLY A 255 15.14 3.43 16.66
CA GLY A 255 15.91 3.21 17.90
C GLY A 255 16.05 4.43 18.81
N GLU A 256 15.70 5.61 18.34
CA GLU A 256 15.81 6.85 19.13
C GLU A 256 14.45 7.28 19.76
N LEU A 257 13.47 6.39 19.85
CA LEU A 257 12.14 6.74 20.35
C LEU A 257 12.21 7.29 21.80
N GLY A 258 13.08 6.73 22.66
CA GLY A 258 13.29 7.24 24.02
C GLY A 258 13.76 8.70 24.01
N LYS A 259 14.76 9.03 23.18
CA LYS A 259 15.23 10.40 22.99
C LYS A 259 14.11 11.33 22.50
N ALA A 260 13.28 10.86 21.56
CA ALA A 260 12.15 11.65 21.06
C ALA A 260 11.12 11.96 22.15
N LEU A 261 10.81 10.98 23.00
CA LEU A 261 9.92 11.16 24.14
C LEU A 261 10.47 12.18 25.15
N ASP A 262 11.79 12.14 25.42
CA ASP A 262 12.46 13.09 26.31
C ASP A 262 12.42 14.53 25.77
N ILE A 263 12.56 14.71 24.42
CA ILE A 263 12.46 16.03 23.79
C ILE A 263 11.05 16.62 23.89
N LEU A 264 10.02 15.78 23.89
CA LEU A 264 8.62 16.18 23.94
C LEU A 264 8.06 16.29 25.36
N SER A 265 8.83 15.92 26.41
CA SER A 265 8.45 16.05 27.83
C SER A 265 8.82 17.44 28.39
#